data_b85be782e02d437eb44dd261845968ed
#
_entry.id   b85be782e02d437eb44dd261845968ed
#
_cell.length_a   1.000
_cell.length_b   1.000
_cell.length_c   1.000
_cell.angle_alpha   90.00
_cell.angle_beta   90.00
_cell.angle_gamma   90.00
#
_symmetry.space_group_name_H-M   'P 1'
#
loop_
_entity.id
_entity.type
_entity.pdbx_description
1 polymer ?
#
loop_
_entity_poly.entity_id
_entity_poly.type
_entity_poly.pdbx_seq_one_letter_code
_entity_poly.pdbx_strand_id
1 'polypeptide(L)'
;MSDTELPPAAQPDLFPEQEDEVVATREPLTARRVAIVGVRLVAGVVGLGVATVTIAASVLLPLPTVSSTPPSTLVTPVPTAQQQVCPGAVLRLADDTGQGATTSSALGVPTTSSASSSGSVTRSPLQQSDASTGGTAAAPVVISTPPNAADPAEVILLSGAQSQQVNEGDFVGLAAATCSAVSADSWLVGGSTAVGRTTLLTLSNPTEVPATVDLELFGENGAITAPGTSGIVVPASGQRVLSLAGFAPDVVSPVVHVTSTGGQVTAELQQSTVRGLEPGGLDIVGATVAPATDVVIPGLRVDDLASVQTLLVGGAGFADLQTVLRLYAPGEGTVSTTISVIPEDGVGTGTSFPYEFDAGRVAEVPITDLESGNYTVRIVADTPTLAAVRVSNAAPAATADTPAATDFAWLTAAVPLTSTAQLTVATGPSPLLHIANPTTAAVSMTLTAAGGEGTIVELPAGASTSLPVEGGETYTLSGYDTLYAAVSLAGDGMIARYSAQPSGAGSDPIRVYR
;
A
#
# COMPACT_ATOMS: atom_id res chain seq x y z
N MET A 1 -61.55 -16.89 9.41
CA MET A 1 -62.50 -15.76 9.21
C MET A 1 -61.60 -14.56 9.03
N SER A 2 -61.43 -13.96 7.89
CA SER A 2 -62.18 -13.74 6.66
C SER A 2 -61.22 -13.78 5.48
N ASP A 3 -61.62 -14.44 4.45
CA ASP A 3 -61.07 -14.41 3.10
C ASP A 3 -61.25 -13.03 2.47
N THR A 4 -60.28 -12.58 1.71
CA THR A 4 -60.49 -11.53 0.71
C THR A 4 -59.84 -11.95 -0.58
N GLU A 5 -60.71 -12.38 -1.50
CA GLU A 5 -60.42 -12.78 -2.88
C GLU A 5 -59.90 -11.61 -3.72
N LEU A 6 -58.95 -11.93 -4.60
CA LEU A 6 -58.49 -11.10 -5.72
C LEU A 6 -59.40 -11.33 -6.93
N PRO A 7 -59.79 -10.30 -7.72
CA PRO A 7 -60.58 -10.46 -8.93
C PRO A 7 -59.72 -10.95 -10.11
N PRO A 8 -60.39 -11.65 -11.10
CA PRO A 8 -59.70 -12.29 -12.21
C PRO A 8 -59.36 -11.30 -13.33
N ALA A 9 -58.27 -11.64 -14.05
CA ALA A 9 -57.78 -10.93 -15.20
C ALA A 9 -58.71 -11.06 -16.41
N ALA A 10 -58.96 -9.95 -17.09
CA ALA A 10 -59.73 -9.88 -18.33
C ALA A 10 -58.89 -10.39 -19.52
N GLN A 11 -59.49 -11.28 -20.32
CA GLN A 11 -59.04 -11.69 -21.65
C GLN A 11 -59.39 -10.66 -22.71
N PRO A 12 -58.58 -10.38 -23.72
CA PRO A 12 -58.98 -9.58 -24.87
C PRO A 12 -59.67 -10.44 -25.92
N ASP A 13 -60.75 -9.87 -26.46
CA ASP A 13 -61.64 -10.42 -27.44
C ASP A 13 -60.98 -10.70 -28.80
N LEU A 14 -61.33 -11.84 -29.36
CA LEU A 14 -61.10 -12.27 -30.73
C LEU A 14 -61.96 -11.46 -31.74
N PHE A 15 -61.32 -10.85 -32.71
CA PHE A 15 -62.04 -10.28 -33.88
C PHE A 15 -62.25 -11.37 -34.93
N PRO A 16 -63.41 -11.34 -35.65
CA PRO A 16 -63.74 -12.33 -36.67
C PRO A 16 -63.06 -12.04 -38.01
N GLU A 17 -62.57 -13.12 -38.68
CA GLU A 17 -62.11 -13.12 -40.03
C GLU A 17 -63.23 -12.73 -40.99
N GLN A 18 -62.99 -11.76 -41.89
CA GLN A 18 -63.73 -11.61 -43.15
C GLN A 18 -62.79 -11.99 -44.28
N GLU A 19 -63.13 -13.10 -44.94
CA GLU A 19 -62.58 -13.47 -46.23
C GLU A 19 -63.20 -12.57 -47.32
N ASP A 20 -62.36 -11.72 -47.91
CA ASP A 20 -62.66 -11.08 -49.18
C ASP A 20 -61.79 -11.71 -50.29
N GLU A 21 -62.40 -12.52 -51.08
CA GLU A 21 -61.87 -13.15 -52.28
C GLU A 21 -61.67 -12.09 -53.40
N VAL A 22 -60.42 -11.59 -53.55
CA VAL A 22 -60.04 -10.68 -54.62
C VAL A 22 -59.51 -11.51 -55.80
N VAL A 23 -60.35 -11.69 -56.80
CA VAL A 23 -59.97 -12.23 -58.12
C VAL A 23 -58.97 -11.29 -58.79
N ALA A 24 -57.71 -11.70 -58.86
CA ALA A 24 -56.67 -10.97 -59.54
C ALA A 24 -56.72 -11.18 -61.08
N THR A 25 -57.25 -10.22 -61.77
CA THR A 25 -57.08 -10.09 -63.24
C THR A 25 -55.64 -9.72 -63.56
N ARG A 26 -54.94 -10.61 -64.23
CA ARG A 26 -53.58 -10.38 -64.75
C ARG A 26 -53.63 -9.43 -65.95
N GLU A 27 -53.23 -8.19 -65.76
CA GLU A 27 -52.92 -7.32 -66.92
C GLU A 27 -51.53 -7.66 -67.48
N PRO A 28 -51.35 -7.62 -68.82
CA PRO A 28 -50.05 -7.89 -69.43
C PRO A 28 -49.06 -6.78 -69.17
N LEU A 29 -47.86 -7.14 -68.63
CA LEU A 29 -46.74 -6.27 -68.34
C LEU A 29 -46.29 -5.58 -69.66
N THR A 30 -46.48 -4.27 -69.77
CA THR A 30 -45.96 -3.46 -70.87
C THR A 30 -44.44 -3.35 -70.76
N ALA A 31 -43.70 -3.39 -71.87
CA ALA A 31 -42.25 -3.36 -71.99
C ALA A 31 -41.60 -2.19 -71.18
N ARG A 32 -42.32 -1.11 -70.94
CA ARG A 32 -41.91 0.05 -70.21
C ARG A 32 -41.80 -0.21 -68.69
N ARG A 33 -42.69 -1.09 -68.14
CA ARG A 33 -42.62 -1.47 -66.69
C ARG A 33 -41.47 -2.44 -66.43
N VAL A 34 -41.18 -3.33 -67.33
CA VAL A 34 -40.06 -4.27 -67.25
C VAL A 34 -38.72 -3.51 -67.30
N ALA A 35 -38.61 -2.48 -68.15
CA ALA A 35 -37.42 -1.63 -68.22
C ALA A 35 -37.16 -0.82 -66.91
N ILE A 36 -38.23 -0.29 -66.29
CA ILE A 36 -38.11 0.48 -65.02
C ILE A 36 -37.72 -0.44 -63.84
N VAL A 37 -38.26 -1.64 -63.76
CA VAL A 37 -37.91 -2.64 -62.76
C VAL A 37 -36.46 -3.11 -62.94
N GLY A 38 -36.05 -3.36 -64.20
CA GLY A 38 -34.69 -3.74 -64.54
C GLY A 38 -33.65 -2.66 -64.13
N VAL A 39 -33.95 -1.40 -64.47
CA VAL A 39 -33.06 -0.27 -64.06
C VAL A 39 -32.98 -0.11 -62.55
N ARG A 40 -34.08 -0.30 -61.82
CA ARG A 40 -34.09 -0.25 -60.35
C ARG A 40 -33.32 -1.40 -59.72
N LEU A 41 -33.41 -2.61 -60.28
CA LEU A 41 -32.66 -3.78 -59.85
C LEU A 41 -31.15 -3.57 -60.07
N VAL A 42 -30.75 -3.09 -61.25
CA VAL A 42 -29.34 -2.79 -61.54
C VAL A 42 -28.82 -1.68 -60.64
N ALA A 43 -29.57 -0.60 -60.42
CA ALA A 43 -29.20 0.48 -59.49
C ALA A 43 -29.08 -0.03 -58.05
N GLY A 44 -29.95 -0.95 -57.61
CA GLY A 44 -29.88 -1.58 -56.31
C GLY A 44 -28.62 -2.44 -56.12
N VAL A 45 -28.32 -3.28 -57.13
CA VAL A 45 -27.12 -4.14 -57.12
C VAL A 45 -25.82 -3.30 -57.15
N VAL A 46 -25.79 -2.26 -57.98
CA VAL A 46 -24.64 -1.32 -57.99
C VAL A 46 -24.52 -0.58 -56.68
N GLY A 47 -25.61 -0.12 -56.06
CA GLY A 47 -25.61 0.51 -54.74
C GLY A 47 -25.12 -0.43 -53.64
N LEU A 48 -25.54 -1.68 -53.64
CA LEU A 48 -25.07 -2.71 -52.70
C LEU A 48 -23.57 -3.02 -52.92
N GLY A 49 -23.13 -3.09 -54.18
CA GLY A 49 -21.73 -3.30 -54.51
C GLY A 49 -20.82 -2.15 -54.05
N VAL A 50 -21.26 -0.91 -54.23
CA VAL A 50 -20.52 0.27 -53.75
C VAL A 50 -20.50 0.30 -52.21
N ALA A 51 -21.62 -0.02 -51.56
CA ALA A 51 -21.66 -0.07 -50.09
C ALA A 51 -20.76 -1.17 -49.51
N THR A 52 -20.73 -2.36 -50.11
CA THR A 52 -19.81 -3.43 -49.68
C THR A 52 -18.34 -3.09 -49.92
N VAL A 53 -18.01 -2.45 -51.05
CA VAL A 53 -16.64 -2.00 -51.32
C VAL A 53 -16.21 -0.89 -50.36
N THR A 54 -17.08 0.06 -50.02
CA THR A 54 -16.77 1.10 -49.02
C THR A 54 -16.59 0.56 -47.59
N ILE A 55 -17.42 -0.39 -47.18
CA ILE A 55 -17.26 -1.05 -45.87
C ILE A 55 -15.99 -1.91 -45.87
N ALA A 56 -15.73 -2.68 -46.93
CA ALA A 56 -14.51 -3.46 -47.02
C ALA A 56 -13.24 -2.56 -47.06
N ALA A 57 -13.28 -1.44 -47.76
CA ALA A 57 -12.19 -0.48 -47.79
C ALA A 57 -11.96 0.18 -46.42
N SER A 58 -13.02 0.47 -45.65
CA SER A 58 -12.89 1.04 -44.29
C SER A 58 -12.34 0.05 -43.25
N VAL A 59 -12.50 -1.27 -43.49
CA VAL A 59 -12.01 -2.31 -42.59
C VAL A 59 -10.61 -2.81 -42.98
N LEU A 60 -10.32 -2.85 -44.31
CA LEU A 60 -9.07 -3.45 -44.82
C LEU A 60 -7.96 -2.42 -45.12
N LEU A 61 -8.32 -1.14 -45.31
CA LEU A 61 -7.32 -0.11 -45.48
C LEU A 61 -6.93 0.47 -44.09
N PRO A 62 -5.67 0.35 -43.65
CA PRO A 62 -5.22 1.05 -42.46
C PRO A 62 -5.33 2.55 -42.72
N LEU A 63 -6.40 3.15 -42.20
CA LEU A 63 -6.50 4.60 -42.18
C LEU A 63 -5.34 5.13 -41.33
N PRO A 64 -4.57 6.13 -41.79
CA PRO A 64 -3.54 6.71 -40.96
C PRO A 64 -4.21 7.26 -39.70
N THR A 65 -3.96 6.59 -38.55
CA THR A 65 -4.29 7.16 -37.24
C THR A 65 -3.40 8.37 -37.06
N VAL A 66 -3.94 9.56 -37.32
CA VAL A 66 -3.28 10.79 -36.93
C VAL A 66 -3.37 10.89 -35.41
N SER A 67 -2.43 10.28 -34.72
CA SER A 67 -2.20 10.57 -33.30
C SER A 67 -1.50 11.93 -33.23
N SER A 68 -2.25 13.00 -33.19
CA SER A 68 -1.68 14.28 -32.76
C SER A 68 -1.44 14.16 -31.27
N THR A 69 -0.17 14.20 -30.85
CA THR A 69 0.14 14.40 -29.44
C THR A 69 -0.55 15.69 -28.98
N PRO A 70 -1.42 15.64 -27.97
CA PRO A 70 -2.07 16.86 -27.49
C PRO A 70 -1.00 17.88 -27.11
N PRO A 71 -1.23 19.16 -27.36
CA PRO A 71 -0.29 20.20 -26.97
C PRO A 71 -0.03 20.10 -25.47
N SER A 72 1.24 20.00 -25.11
CA SER A 72 1.65 19.88 -23.72
C SER A 72 2.75 20.87 -23.40
N THR A 73 2.75 21.36 -22.18
CA THR A 73 3.80 22.22 -21.63
C THR A 73 4.50 21.49 -20.50
N LEU A 74 5.83 21.51 -20.50
CA LEU A 74 6.62 21.02 -19.39
C LEU A 74 6.65 22.12 -18.33
N VAL A 75 6.13 21.84 -17.15
CA VAL A 75 6.12 22.75 -16.01
C VAL A 75 7.05 22.16 -14.94
N THR A 76 8.08 22.88 -14.57
CA THR A 76 8.92 22.54 -13.42
C THR A 76 8.24 23.10 -12.18
N PRO A 77 7.80 22.25 -11.22
CA PRO A 77 7.23 22.74 -9.97
C PRO A 77 8.26 23.60 -9.22
N VAL A 78 7.82 24.70 -8.63
CA VAL A 78 8.64 25.43 -7.67
C VAL A 78 8.50 24.72 -6.34
N PRO A 79 9.60 24.35 -5.65
CA PRO A 79 9.54 23.71 -4.35
C PRO A 79 8.70 24.55 -3.37
N THR A 80 7.70 23.93 -2.78
CA THR A 80 6.89 24.51 -1.70
C THR A 80 7.42 24.01 -0.36
N ALA A 81 6.84 24.49 0.75
CA ALA A 81 7.11 23.92 2.06
C ALA A 81 6.85 22.41 2.03
N GLN A 82 7.82 21.64 2.51
CA GLN A 82 7.67 20.19 2.62
C GLN A 82 7.04 19.84 3.96
N GLN A 83 6.19 18.82 3.94
CA GLN A 83 5.50 18.32 5.11
C GLN A 83 5.50 16.81 5.13
N GLN A 84 5.72 16.24 6.31
CA GLN A 84 5.54 14.82 6.59
C GLN A 84 4.77 14.68 7.91
N VAL A 85 4.05 13.58 8.05
CA VAL A 85 3.27 13.27 9.25
C VAL A 85 3.90 12.07 9.94
N CYS A 86 4.23 12.22 11.21
CA CYS A 86 4.61 11.12 12.09
C CYS A 86 3.32 10.56 12.72
N PRO A 87 3.09 9.24 12.77
CA PRO A 87 1.81 8.62 13.14
C PRO A 87 1.23 8.98 14.51
N GLY A 88 2.09 9.35 15.47
CA GLY A 88 1.68 9.56 16.86
C GLY A 88 1.80 8.29 17.71
N ALA A 89 1.14 8.27 18.87
CA ALA A 89 1.25 7.18 19.81
C ALA A 89 0.55 5.89 19.33
N VAL A 90 1.01 4.76 19.83
CA VAL A 90 0.29 3.50 19.79
C VAL A 90 -1.04 3.66 20.52
N LEU A 91 -2.13 3.22 19.90
CA LEU A 91 -3.49 3.42 20.38
C LEU A 91 -4.11 2.09 20.82
N ARG A 92 -4.96 2.17 21.84
CA ARG A 92 -5.88 1.13 22.26
C ARG A 92 -7.32 1.58 22.01
N LEU A 93 -8.19 0.69 21.57
CA LEU A 93 -9.62 0.96 21.55
C LEU A 93 -10.16 1.14 22.96
N ALA A 94 -11.16 1.99 23.15
CA ALA A 94 -11.68 2.33 24.47
C ALA A 94 -12.39 1.16 25.15
N ASP A 95 -12.94 0.23 24.39
CA ASP A 95 -13.50 -1.01 24.92
C ASP A 95 -12.55 -2.21 24.67
N ASP A 96 -12.62 -3.20 25.56
CA ASP A 96 -11.77 -4.39 25.49
C ASP A 96 -12.19 -5.39 24.40
N THR A 97 -13.35 -5.16 23.76
CA THR A 97 -13.88 -6.11 22.76
C THR A 97 -13.41 -5.78 21.34
N GLY A 98 -12.92 -4.58 21.10
CA GLY A 98 -12.52 -4.11 19.78
C GLY A 98 -13.68 -3.92 18.79
N GLN A 99 -14.93 -4.20 19.21
CA GLN A 99 -16.11 -4.04 18.40
C GLN A 99 -16.97 -2.90 18.92
N GLY A 100 -17.33 -1.96 18.04
CA GLY A 100 -18.17 -0.82 18.42
C GLY A 100 -17.46 0.27 19.19
N ALA A 101 -16.15 0.19 19.43
CA ALA A 101 -15.37 1.26 20.00
C ALA A 101 -15.33 2.46 19.05
N THR A 102 -15.79 3.60 19.52
CA THR A 102 -15.82 4.85 18.77
C THR A 102 -14.70 5.81 19.20
N THR A 103 -13.96 5.45 20.23
CA THR A 103 -12.87 6.24 20.78
C THR A 103 -11.65 5.37 21.01
N SER A 104 -10.47 5.95 20.88
CA SER A 104 -9.18 5.33 21.18
C SER A 104 -8.46 6.06 22.29
N SER A 105 -7.51 5.40 22.96
CA SER A 105 -6.64 6.02 23.95
C SER A 105 -5.19 5.70 23.66
N ALA A 106 -4.30 6.68 23.89
CA ALA A 106 -2.87 6.52 23.66
C ALA A 106 -2.22 5.69 24.78
N LEU A 107 -1.33 4.78 24.39
CA LEU A 107 -0.50 3.97 25.28
C LEU A 107 0.88 4.63 25.50
N GLY A 108 0.88 5.86 26.00
CA GLY A 108 2.11 6.64 26.22
C GLY A 108 2.41 7.64 25.11
N VAL A 109 3.68 8.01 24.96
CA VAL A 109 4.16 9.05 24.04
C VAL A 109 5.32 8.50 23.22
N PRO A 110 5.28 8.60 21.88
CA PRO A 110 6.40 8.18 21.04
C PRO A 110 7.60 9.13 21.17
N THR A 111 8.80 8.58 20.96
CA THR A 111 10.00 9.37 20.73
C THR A 111 10.11 9.70 19.25
N THR A 112 10.10 10.98 18.90
CA THR A 112 10.16 11.45 17.51
C THR A 112 11.44 12.23 17.27
N SER A 113 12.22 11.83 16.26
CA SER A 113 13.38 12.54 15.73
C SER A 113 13.05 13.08 14.34
N SER A 114 13.56 14.27 14.02
CA SER A 114 13.36 14.86 12.69
C SER A 114 14.46 15.86 12.36
N ALA A 115 14.82 15.94 11.09
CA ALA A 115 15.83 16.86 10.59
C ALA A 115 15.49 17.38 9.19
N SER A 116 16.08 18.51 8.83
CA SER A 116 16.00 19.12 7.52
C SER A 116 17.40 19.59 7.10
N SER A 117 17.69 19.50 5.80
CA SER A 117 18.94 20.02 5.24
C SER A 117 19.06 21.56 5.38
N SER A 118 17.94 22.26 5.57
CA SER A 118 17.94 23.70 5.91
C SER A 118 18.23 24.01 7.39
N GLY A 119 18.27 22.97 8.24
CA GLY A 119 18.46 23.07 9.69
C GLY A 119 17.20 23.51 10.46
N SER A 120 16.10 23.87 9.83
CA SER A 120 14.87 24.30 10.51
C SER A 120 13.72 23.30 10.27
N VAL A 121 13.15 22.79 11.36
CA VAL A 121 11.96 21.94 11.34
C VAL A 121 10.92 22.51 12.29
N THR A 122 9.73 22.78 11.78
CA THR A 122 8.56 23.11 12.60
C THR A 122 7.76 21.86 12.90
N ARG A 123 7.14 21.79 14.07
CA ARG A 123 6.33 20.68 14.52
C ARG A 123 4.95 21.17 14.96
N SER A 124 3.89 20.57 14.45
CA SER A 124 2.51 20.90 14.78
C SER A 124 1.70 19.63 15.03
N PRO A 125 1.05 19.47 16.18
CA PRO A 125 0.20 18.31 16.43
C PRO A 125 -1.09 18.40 15.63
N LEU A 126 -1.58 17.23 15.14
CA LEU A 126 -2.91 17.11 14.55
C LEU A 126 -3.96 16.93 15.64
N GLN A 127 -5.19 17.31 15.33
CA GLN A 127 -6.33 17.08 16.21
C GLN A 127 -6.80 15.63 16.10
N GLN A 128 -7.01 14.98 17.23
CA GLN A 128 -7.54 13.61 17.29
C GLN A 128 -8.98 13.66 17.77
N SER A 129 -9.94 13.68 16.85
CA SER A 129 -11.37 13.72 17.18
C SER A 129 -11.85 12.44 17.86
N ASP A 130 -11.20 11.32 17.54
CA ASP A 130 -11.60 9.99 17.99
C ASP A 130 -10.81 9.52 19.23
N ALA A 131 -9.94 10.37 19.78
CA ALA A 131 -9.15 10.06 20.97
C ALA A 131 -9.83 10.53 22.25
N SER A 132 -9.92 9.65 23.24
CA SER A 132 -10.48 9.95 24.57
C SER A 132 -9.44 10.49 25.55
N THR A 133 -8.17 10.13 25.36
CA THR A 133 -7.03 10.48 26.22
C THR A 133 -5.75 10.60 25.42
N GLY A 134 -4.72 11.23 25.99
CA GLY A 134 -3.37 11.30 25.41
C GLY A 134 -2.82 12.71 25.23
N GLY A 135 -3.69 13.67 25.10
CA GLY A 135 -3.28 15.08 24.91
C GLY A 135 -2.42 15.30 23.65
N THR A 136 -1.87 16.48 23.48
CA THR A 136 -1.09 16.86 22.29
C THR A 136 0.27 16.13 22.17
N ALA A 137 0.81 15.58 23.24
CA ALA A 137 2.09 14.88 23.22
C ALA A 137 2.01 13.49 22.56
N ALA A 138 0.83 12.86 22.58
CA ALA A 138 0.57 11.57 21.97
C ALA A 138 -0.01 11.70 20.55
N ALA A 139 -0.42 12.88 20.14
CA ALA A 139 -1.03 13.14 18.84
C ALA A 139 -0.02 12.93 17.69
N PRO A 140 -0.50 12.62 16.48
CA PRO A 140 0.33 12.68 15.27
C PRO A 140 0.93 14.09 15.12
N VAL A 141 2.15 14.12 14.61
CA VAL A 141 2.90 15.37 14.47
C VAL A 141 3.22 15.63 13.02
N VAL A 142 2.80 16.77 12.51
CA VAL A 142 3.26 17.30 11.23
C VAL A 142 4.64 17.92 11.44
N ILE A 143 5.64 17.42 10.73
CA ILE A 143 6.93 18.08 10.61
C ILE A 143 6.97 18.82 9.27
N SER A 144 7.48 20.04 9.27
CA SER A 144 7.57 20.84 8.06
C SER A 144 8.81 21.70 8.00
N THR A 145 9.26 21.98 6.76
CA THR A 145 10.37 22.88 6.49
C THR A 145 9.99 23.83 5.35
N PRO A 146 10.30 25.15 5.45
CA PRO A 146 10.05 26.08 4.37
C PRO A 146 10.99 25.82 3.18
N PRO A 147 10.66 26.25 1.96
CA PRO A 147 11.57 26.24 0.82
C PRO A 147 12.74 27.18 1.07
N ASN A 148 13.86 26.97 0.37
CA ASN A 148 14.99 27.89 0.46
C ASN A 148 14.61 29.24 -0.21
N ALA A 149 14.48 30.28 0.59
CA ALA A 149 14.15 31.61 0.09
C ALA A 149 15.28 32.25 -0.76
N ALA A 150 16.54 31.84 -0.56
CA ALA A 150 17.70 32.35 -1.29
C ALA A 150 17.87 31.64 -2.65
N ASP A 151 17.52 30.36 -2.72
CA ASP A 151 17.52 29.56 -3.96
C ASP A 151 16.26 28.71 -4.01
N PRO A 152 15.19 29.21 -4.65
CA PRO A 152 13.94 28.47 -4.75
C PRO A 152 14.03 27.19 -5.59
N ALA A 153 15.11 26.95 -6.30
CA ALA A 153 15.34 25.72 -7.06
C ALA A 153 16.03 24.64 -6.21
N GLU A 154 16.59 24.99 -5.07
CA GLU A 154 17.20 24.02 -4.16
C GLU A 154 16.11 23.17 -3.48
N VAL A 155 16.26 21.84 -3.61
CA VAL A 155 15.39 20.89 -2.93
C VAL A 155 15.85 20.73 -1.49
N ILE A 156 15.06 21.23 -0.55
CA ILE A 156 15.30 21.00 0.87
C ILE A 156 14.90 19.55 1.20
N LEU A 157 15.77 18.82 1.87
CA LEU A 157 15.50 17.48 2.35
C LEU A 157 14.85 17.56 3.73
N LEU A 158 13.80 16.78 3.95
CA LEU A 158 13.11 16.63 5.23
C LEU A 158 12.98 15.15 5.55
N SER A 159 13.32 14.75 6.76
CA SER A 159 13.10 13.39 7.23
C SER A 159 12.71 13.37 8.69
N GLY A 160 11.91 12.37 9.06
CA GLY A 160 11.57 12.12 10.46
C GLY A 160 11.25 10.65 10.67
N ALA A 161 11.44 10.20 11.90
CA ALA A 161 11.07 8.88 12.33
C ALA A 161 10.64 8.93 13.79
N GLN A 162 9.80 7.99 14.18
CA GLN A 162 9.39 7.79 15.55
C GLN A 162 9.51 6.34 15.96
N SER A 163 9.63 6.11 17.26
CA SER A 163 9.52 4.81 17.90
C SER A 163 8.80 4.91 19.23
N GLN A 164 8.17 3.82 19.61
CA GLN A 164 7.54 3.69 20.91
C GLN A 164 7.64 2.25 21.39
N GLN A 165 8.27 2.05 22.53
CA GLN A 165 8.20 0.81 23.26
C GLN A 165 7.01 0.87 24.19
N VAL A 166 6.15 -0.13 24.14
CA VAL A 166 4.97 -0.30 24.99
C VAL A 166 5.16 -1.52 25.87
N ASN A 167 4.80 -1.39 27.14
CA ASN A 167 4.74 -2.50 28.09
C ASN A 167 3.59 -2.23 29.08
N GLU A 168 2.36 -2.36 28.60
CA GLU A 168 1.15 -2.05 29.36
C GLU A 168 0.03 -3.06 29.07
N GLY A 169 -0.28 -3.94 30.06
CA GLY A 169 -1.34 -4.94 29.93
C GLY A 169 -1.13 -5.87 28.74
N ASP A 170 -2.07 -5.89 27.83
CA ASP A 170 -2.06 -6.73 26.61
C ASP A 170 -1.18 -6.15 25.49
N PHE A 171 -0.58 -4.99 25.71
CA PHE A 171 0.26 -4.30 24.72
C PHE A 171 1.71 -4.32 25.17
N VAL A 172 2.49 -5.19 24.56
CA VAL A 172 3.94 -5.30 24.79
C VAL A 172 4.62 -5.42 23.44
N GLY A 173 5.59 -4.56 23.15
CA GLY A 173 6.33 -4.59 21.88
C GLY A 173 6.97 -3.24 21.55
N LEU A 174 7.57 -3.18 20.38
CA LEU A 174 8.24 -2.00 19.83
C LEU A 174 7.60 -1.63 18.50
N ALA A 175 7.03 -0.45 18.40
CA ALA A 175 6.61 0.12 17.13
C ALA A 175 7.60 1.17 16.66
N ALA A 176 7.89 1.21 15.37
CA ALA A 176 8.64 2.29 14.74
C ALA A 176 8.08 2.62 13.36
N ALA A 177 8.12 3.89 13.00
CA ALA A 177 7.64 4.35 11.72
C ALA A 177 8.45 5.55 11.22
N THR A 178 8.59 5.69 9.92
CA THR A 178 9.01 6.94 9.29
C THR A 178 7.87 7.95 9.31
N CYS A 179 8.19 9.24 9.35
CA CYS A 179 7.21 10.27 9.06
C CYS A 179 7.02 10.33 7.53
N SER A 180 5.78 10.26 7.07
CA SER A 180 5.45 10.07 5.67
C SER A 180 4.83 11.33 5.05
N ALA A 181 5.07 11.55 3.76
CA ALA A 181 4.34 12.56 2.99
C ALA A 181 2.89 12.09 2.76
N VAL A 182 1.98 13.06 2.57
CA VAL A 182 0.59 12.76 2.22
C VAL A 182 0.45 12.26 0.80
N SER A 183 -0.57 11.44 0.56
CA SER A 183 -0.92 10.93 -0.75
C SER A 183 -2.43 10.96 -0.96
N ALA A 184 -2.86 11.04 -2.22
CA ALA A 184 -4.25 10.83 -2.61
C ALA A 184 -4.57 9.36 -2.89
N ASP A 185 -3.54 8.53 -3.01
CA ASP A 185 -3.63 7.09 -3.32
C ASP A 185 -2.56 6.36 -2.50
N SER A 186 -2.96 5.39 -1.69
CA SER A 186 -2.07 4.64 -0.81
C SER A 186 -2.52 3.20 -0.67
N TRP A 187 -1.55 2.30 -0.63
CA TRP A 187 -1.77 0.88 -0.40
C TRP A 187 -1.15 0.44 0.92
N LEU A 188 -1.91 -0.31 1.70
CA LEU A 188 -1.48 -0.86 2.98
C LEU A 188 -1.54 -2.38 2.91
N VAL A 189 -0.42 -3.02 3.18
CA VAL A 189 -0.28 -4.48 3.21
C VAL A 189 0.22 -4.89 4.58
N GLY A 190 -0.65 -5.44 5.39
CA GLY A 190 -0.34 -5.80 6.78
C GLY A 190 -1.61 -5.93 7.60
N GLY A 191 -1.44 -6.15 8.89
CA GLY A 191 -2.56 -6.28 9.80
C GLY A 191 -3.24 -7.65 9.76
N SER A 192 -4.20 -7.84 10.65
CA SER A 192 -5.14 -8.96 10.72
C SER A 192 -6.31 -8.58 11.62
N THR A 193 -7.50 -9.09 11.34
CA THR A 193 -8.69 -8.94 12.18
C THR A 193 -9.21 -10.27 12.71
N ALA A 194 -8.40 -11.33 12.56
CA ALA A 194 -8.67 -12.64 13.16
C ALA A 194 -8.69 -12.54 14.69
N VAL A 195 -9.27 -13.55 15.34
CA VAL A 195 -9.37 -13.60 16.81
C VAL A 195 -8.01 -13.37 17.48
N GLY A 196 -7.96 -12.48 18.47
CA GLY A 196 -6.75 -12.10 19.19
C GLY A 196 -5.86 -11.10 18.42
N ARG A 197 -6.33 -10.53 17.30
CA ARG A 197 -5.64 -9.50 16.54
C ARG A 197 -6.53 -8.27 16.39
N THR A 198 -5.94 -7.12 16.68
CA THR A 198 -6.61 -5.84 16.48
C THR A 198 -5.81 -5.04 15.47
N THR A 199 -6.49 -4.58 14.42
CA THR A 199 -5.89 -3.67 13.44
C THR A 199 -6.70 -2.37 13.39
N LEU A 200 -6.01 -1.26 13.64
CA LEU A 200 -6.53 0.09 13.50
C LEU A 200 -5.98 0.71 12.21
N LEU A 201 -6.84 1.34 11.44
CA LEU A 201 -6.47 2.21 10.33
C LEU A 201 -6.45 3.64 10.84
N THR A 202 -5.33 4.33 10.74
CA THR A 202 -5.19 5.75 11.04
C THR A 202 -5.08 6.55 9.74
N LEU A 203 -5.87 7.61 9.63
CA LEU A 203 -5.91 8.52 8.49
C LEU A 203 -5.60 9.94 9.01
N SER A 204 -4.46 10.50 8.63
CA SER A 204 -4.00 11.81 9.11
C SER A 204 -3.98 12.82 7.96
N ASN A 205 -4.73 13.90 8.12
CA ASN A 205 -4.83 14.99 7.15
C ASN A 205 -4.15 16.26 7.69
N PRO A 206 -2.91 16.58 7.27
CA PRO A 206 -2.22 17.80 7.67
C PRO A 206 -2.65 19.03 6.86
N THR A 207 -3.49 18.85 5.83
CA THR A 207 -3.91 19.95 4.94
C THR A 207 -4.97 20.83 5.59
N GLU A 208 -5.17 22.03 5.04
CA GLU A 208 -6.16 23.00 5.52
C GLU A 208 -7.60 22.73 5.02
N VAL A 209 -7.78 21.70 4.18
CA VAL A 209 -9.07 21.31 3.64
C VAL A 209 -9.43 19.89 4.10
N PRO A 210 -10.72 19.62 4.38
CA PRO A 210 -11.13 18.26 4.69
C PRO A 210 -10.82 17.30 3.54
N ALA A 211 -10.42 16.07 3.87
CA ALA A 211 -10.28 14.97 2.92
C ALA A 211 -11.51 14.06 2.99
N THR A 212 -12.00 13.64 1.84
CA THR A 212 -12.99 12.57 1.73
C THR A 212 -12.28 11.32 1.26
N VAL A 213 -12.32 10.28 2.06
CA VAL A 213 -11.58 9.04 1.86
C VAL A 213 -12.53 7.91 1.51
N ASP A 214 -12.13 7.10 0.54
CA ASP A 214 -12.76 5.83 0.18
C ASP A 214 -11.76 4.69 0.42
N LEU A 215 -12.26 3.56 0.93
CA LEU A 215 -11.50 2.36 1.24
C LEU A 215 -11.96 1.21 0.36
N GLU A 216 -11.02 0.52 -0.28
CA GLU A 216 -11.25 -0.78 -0.87
C GLU A 216 -10.47 -1.83 -0.05
N LEU A 217 -11.15 -2.89 0.32
CA LEU A 217 -10.63 -3.91 1.22
C LEU A 217 -10.55 -5.25 0.49
N PHE A 218 -9.45 -5.94 0.67
CA PHE A 218 -9.21 -7.25 0.09
C PHE A 218 -8.70 -8.21 1.16
N GLY A 219 -9.01 -9.47 0.99
CA GLY A 219 -8.56 -10.55 1.86
C GLY A 219 -8.28 -11.83 1.06
N GLU A 220 -8.02 -12.91 1.76
CA GLU A 220 -7.76 -14.23 1.20
C GLU A 220 -8.93 -14.76 0.34
N ASN A 221 -10.14 -14.27 0.57
CA ASN A 221 -11.34 -14.64 -0.19
C ASN A 221 -11.70 -13.65 -1.31
N GLY A 222 -10.87 -12.63 -1.55
CA GLY A 222 -11.07 -11.59 -2.54
C GLY A 222 -11.52 -10.26 -1.97
N ALA A 223 -12.20 -9.43 -2.78
CA ALA A 223 -12.69 -8.12 -2.38
C ALA A 223 -13.76 -8.22 -1.28
N ILE A 224 -13.66 -7.33 -0.30
CA ILE A 224 -14.56 -7.26 0.85
C ILE A 224 -15.45 -6.05 0.70
N THR A 225 -16.76 -6.27 0.63
CA THR A 225 -17.75 -5.20 0.57
C THR A 225 -18.33 -4.94 1.96
N ALA A 226 -18.16 -3.75 2.47
CA ALA A 226 -18.69 -3.36 3.77
C ALA A 226 -19.35 -1.96 3.71
N PRO A 227 -20.38 -1.70 4.50
CA PRO A 227 -20.94 -0.36 4.59
C PRO A 227 -19.96 0.60 5.30
N GLY A 228 -19.97 1.87 4.89
CA GLY A 228 -19.17 2.92 5.53
C GLY A 228 -17.72 2.99 5.09
N THR A 229 -17.33 2.24 4.04
CA THR A 229 -15.98 2.33 3.45
C THR A 229 -15.83 3.49 2.48
N SER A 230 -16.91 4.19 2.13
CA SER A 230 -16.89 5.35 1.23
C SER A 230 -17.37 6.62 1.91
N GLY A 231 -16.79 7.75 1.50
CA GLY A 231 -17.18 9.07 2.00
C GLY A 231 -16.72 9.35 3.43
N ILE A 232 -15.63 8.73 3.89
CA ILE A 232 -15.07 8.95 5.23
C ILE A 232 -14.42 10.34 5.26
N VAL A 233 -14.96 11.23 6.10
CA VAL A 233 -14.42 12.58 6.22
C VAL A 233 -13.30 12.60 7.26
N VAL A 234 -12.11 13.03 6.83
CA VAL A 234 -10.97 13.35 7.69
C VAL A 234 -10.87 14.87 7.78
N PRO A 235 -11.09 15.46 8.95
CA PRO A 235 -11.07 16.92 9.12
C PRO A 235 -9.73 17.53 8.70
N ALA A 236 -9.75 18.81 8.31
CA ALA A 236 -8.52 19.57 8.12
C ALA A 236 -7.69 19.59 9.41
N SER A 237 -6.36 19.43 9.30
CA SER A 237 -5.43 19.37 10.43
C SER A 237 -5.84 18.34 11.50
N GLY A 238 -6.41 17.20 11.05
CA GLY A 238 -6.99 16.19 11.93
C GLY A 238 -6.64 14.76 11.56
N GLN A 239 -6.91 13.85 12.50
CA GLN A 239 -6.77 12.40 12.33
C GLN A 239 -8.11 11.71 12.58
N ARG A 240 -8.36 10.63 11.84
CA ARG A 240 -9.41 9.63 12.11
C ARG A 240 -8.77 8.29 12.41
N VAL A 241 -9.36 7.58 13.36
CA VAL A 241 -8.96 6.22 13.77
C VAL A 241 -10.14 5.28 13.55
N LEU A 242 -9.93 4.23 12.79
CA LEU A 242 -10.96 3.28 12.40
C LEU A 242 -10.52 1.86 12.75
N SER A 243 -11.40 1.08 13.38
CA SER A 243 -11.15 -0.36 13.57
C SER A 243 -11.40 -1.10 12.25
N LEU A 244 -10.38 -1.79 11.74
CA LEU A 244 -10.51 -2.56 10.50
C LEU A 244 -11.51 -3.71 10.63
N ALA A 245 -11.64 -4.30 11.83
CA ALA A 245 -12.62 -5.34 12.12
C ALA A 245 -14.09 -4.87 11.96
N GLY A 246 -14.35 -3.57 12.01
CA GLY A 246 -15.66 -2.99 11.73
C GLY A 246 -16.08 -3.11 10.26
N PHE A 247 -15.13 -3.25 9.34
CA PHE A 247 -15.36 -3.41 7.91
C PHE A 247 -15.05 -4.82 7.42
N ALA A 248 -14.04 -5.45 7.99
CA ALA A 248 -13.49 -6.73 7.56
C ALA A 248 -13.25 -7.64 8.78
N PRO A 249 -14.30 -8.17 9.43
CA PRO A 249 -14.13 -9.09 10.57
C PRO A 249 -13.56 -10.43 10.13
N ASP A 250 -12.75 -11.07 11.00
CA ASP A 250 -12.15 -12.39 10.82
C ASP A 250 -11.33 -12.58 9.53
N VAL A 251 -10.70 -11.49 9.03
CA VAL A 251 -9.79 -11.53 7.89
C VAL A 251 -8.36 -11.74 8.41
N VAL A 252 -7.74 -12.81 7.96
CA VAL A 252 -6.36 -13.14 8.35
C VAL A 252 -5.38 -12.21 7.66
N SER A 253 -5.61 -11.94 6.38
CA SER A 253 -4.65 -11.30 5.49
C SER A 253 -5.25 -10.09 4.77
N PRO A 254 -5.58 -9.00 5.48
CA PRO A 254 -6.13 -7.81 4.84
C PRO A 254 -5.08 -7.05 4.01
N VAL A 255 -5.56 -6.46 2.91
CA VAL A 255 -4.92 -5.40 2.12
C VAL A 255 -5.94 -4.27 1.99
N VAL A 256 -5.48 -3.03 2.16
CA VAL A 256 -6.35 -1.85 2.11
C VAL A 256 -5.83 -0.89 1.05
N HIS A 257 -6.69 -0.50 0.14
CA HIS A 257 -6.46 0.61 -0.79
C HIS A 257 -7.20 1.84 -0.27
N VAL A 258 -6.49 2.92 -0.12
CA VAL A 258 -6.98 4.19 0.42
C VAL A 258 -6.88 5.25 -0.66
N THR A 259 -8.01 5.80 -1.07
CA THR A 259 -8.06 6.94 -1.99
C THR A 259 -8.68 8.16 -1.32
N SER A 260 -8.21 9.35 -1.64
CA SER A 260 -8.74 10.59 -1.07
C SER A 260 -8.99 11.67 -2.11
N THR A 261 -10.00 12.49 -1.85
CA THR A 261 -10.36 13.68 -2.63
C THR A 261 -10.49 14.89 -1.71
N GLY A 262 -10.24 16.09 -2.24
CA GLY A 262 -10.12 17.31 -1.45
C GLY A 262 -8.74 17.40 -0.81
N GLY A 263 -8.61 17.14 0.51
CA GLY A 263 -7.32 17.00 1.18
C GLY A 263 -6.63 15.67 0.84
N GLN A 264 -5.32 15.60 1.10
CA GLN A 264 -4.55 14.36 1.04
C GLN A 264 -4.27 13.86 2.45
N VAL A 265 -4.08 12.55 2.61
CA VAL A 265 -3.87 11.92 3.92
C VAL A 265 -2.60 11.06 3.93
N THR A 266 -2.03 10.84 5.12
CA THR A 266 -1.23 9.64 5.37
C THR A 266 -2.14 8.56 5.90
N ALA A 267 -1.84 7.31 5.56
CA ALA A 267 -2.57 6.15 6.00
C ALA A 267 -1.59 5.12 6.57
N GLU A 268 -1.86 4.64 7.78
CA GLU A 268 -1.07 3.60 8.44
C GLU A 268 -1.99 2.57 9.09
N LEU A 269 -1.52 1.33 9.21
CA LEU A 269 -2.12 0.30 10.04
C LEU A 269 -1.34 0.18 11.35
N GLN A 270 -2.05 0.12 12.45
CA GLN A 270 -1.49 -0.32 13.72
C GLN A 270 -2.05 -1.69 14.04
N GLN A 271 -1.20 -2.68 14.21
CA GLN A 271 -1.61 -4.02 14.63
C GLN A 271 -1.11 -4.33 16.03
N SER A 272 -1.98 -4.94 16.85
CA SER A 272 -1.60 -5.60 18.09
C SER A 272 -2.09 -7.05 18.09
N THR A 273 -1.37 -7.91 18.79
CA THR A 273 -1.67 -9.35 18.90
C THR A 273 -1.71 -9.75 20.36
N VAL A 274 -2.74 -10.54 20.74
CA VAL A 274 -2.88 -11.17 22.04
C VAL A 274 -3.17 -12.65 21.82
N ARG A 275 -2.37 -13.53 22.44
CA ARG A 275 -2.53 -14.98 22.35
C ARG A 275 -3.12 -15.51 23.65
N GLY A 276 -4.43 -15.72 23.64
CA GLY A 276 -5.14 -16.04 24.88
C GLY A 276 -5.15 -14.85 25.86
N LEU A 277 -4.26 -14.86 26.85
CA LEU A 277 -4.06 -13.76 27.80
C LEU A 277 -2.64 -13.17 27.75
N GLU A 278 -1.84 -13.60 26.77
CA GLU A 278 -0.46 -13.18 26.65
C GLU A 278 -0.27 -12.18 25.51
N PRO A 279 0.43 -11.07 25.76
CA PRO A 279 0.80 -10.12 24.71
C PRO A 279 1.62 -10.82 23.61
N GLY A 280 1.34 -10.50 22.38
CA GLY A 280 1.96 -11.12 21.21
C GLY A 280 2.70 -10.17 20.27
N GLY A 281 2.89 -8.93 20.69
CA GLY A 281 3.56 -7.91 19.91
C GLY A 281 2.62 -6.84 19.34
N LEU A 282 3.23 -5.79 18.81
CA LEU A 282 2.54 -4.68 18.14
C LEU A 282 3.43 -4.03 17.09
N ASP A 283 2.82 -3.43 16.05
CA ASP A 283 3.56 -2.72 15.00
C ASP A 283 2.73 -1.58 14.40
N ILE A 284 3.42 -0.60 13.82
CA ILE A 284 2.84 0.45 12.97
C ILE A 284 3.37 0.27 11.55
N VAL A 285 2.45 0.00 10.62
CA VAL A 285 2.74 -0.35 9.24
C VAL A 285 2.37 0.83 8.34
N GLY A 286 3.36 1.47 7.75
CA GLY A 286 3.16 2.54 6.78
C GLY A 286 2.71 2.02 5.41
N ALA A 287 2.32 2.95 4.54
CA ALA A 287 1.98 2.64 3.17
C ALA A 287 3.15 2.00 2.42
N THR A 288 2.83 1.07 1.51
CA THR A 288 3.77 0.44 0.58
C THR A 288 3.81 1.20 -0.75
N VAL A 289 4.74 0.82 -1.62
CA VAL A 289 4.75 1.29 -3.02
C VAL A 289 3.45 0.91 -3.74
N ALA A 290 3.09 1.65 -4.79
CA ALA A 290 2.04 1.21 -5.71
C ALA A 290 2.36 -0.16 -6.32
N PRO A 291 1.36 -0.92 -6.80
CA PRO A 291 1.59 -2.21 -7.42
C PRO A 291 2.66 -2.14 -8.51
N ALA A 292 3.67 -3.01 -8.44
CA ALA A 292 4.82 -3.03 -9.35
C ALA A 292 5.20 -4.47 -9.76
N THR A 293 5.87 -4.61 -10.90
CA THR A 293 6.37 -5.92 -11.38
C THR A 293 7.73 -6.31 -10.78
N ASP A 294 8.40 -5.38 -10.11
CA ASP A 294 9.65 -5.59 -9.39
C ASP A 294 9.54 -4.90 -8.02
N VAL A 295 9.45 -5.69 -6.98
CA VAL A 295 9.17 -5.24 -5.61
C VAL A 295 10.35 -5.62 -4.73
N VAL A 296 10.88 -4.66 -3.97
CA VAL A 296 12.06 -4.85 -3.11
C VAL A 296 11.73 -4.50 -1.66
N ILE A 297 12.03 -5.43 -0.76
CA ILE A 297 11.82 -5.32 0.68
C ILE A 297 13.17 -5.56 1.38
N PRO A 298 13.98 -4.52 1.62
CA PRO A 298 15.22 -4.66 2.39
C PRO A 298 14.94 -4.77 3.88
N GLY A 299 15.84 -5.38 4.62
CA GLY A 299 15.82 -5.39 6.08
C GLY A 299 14.91 -6.43 6.71
N LEU A 300 14.74 -7.60 6.08
CA LEU A 300 14.22 -8.77 6.77
C LEU A 300 15.30 -9.27 7.75
N ARG A 301 15.15 -8.87 9.00
CA ARG A 301 16.07 -9.22 10.08
C ARG A 301 15.51 -10.40 10.87
N VAL A 302 16.29 -11.48 10.94
CA VAL A 302 15.95 -12.71 11.66
C VAL A 302 16.91 -12.84 12.85
N ASP A 303 16.43 -12.39 14.00
CA ASP A 303 17.15 -12.52 15.28
C ASP A 303 16.49 -13.61 16.14
N ASP A 304 17.21 -14.12 17.12
CA ASP A 304 16.71 -15.08 18.12
C ASP A 304 15.90 -16.26 17.57
N LEU A 305 16.27 -16.73 16.37
CA LEU A 305 15.58 -17.79 15.63
C LEU A 305 15.30 -19.03 16.47
N ALA A 306 16.23 -19.41 17.36
CA ALA A 306 16.08 -20.58 18.24
C ALA A 306 14.90 -20.41 19.22
N SER A 307 14.67 -19.20 19.74
CA SER A 307 13.55 -18.89 20.62
C SER A 307 12.23 -18.95 19.85
N VAL A 308 12.16 -18.36 18.66
CA VAL A 308 11.00 -18.42 17.75
C VAL A 308 10.67 -19.87 17.39
N GLN A 309 11.66 -20.67 16.99
CA GLN A 309 11.46 -22.07 16.63
C GLN A 309 10.98 -22.92 17.82
N THR A 310 11.49 -22.65 19.03
CA THR A 310 11.04 -23.33 20.25
C THR A 310 9.55 -23.09 20.49
N LEU A 311 9.08 -21.87 20.31
CA LEU A 311 7.66 -21.51 20.47
C LEU A 311 6.79 -22.13 19.35
N LEU A 312 7.24 -22.08 18.09
CA LEU A 312 6.55 -22.69 16.96
C LEU A 312 6.32 -24.20 17.15
N VAL A 313 7.30 -24.93 17.69
CA VAL A 313 7.19 -26.36 18.00
C VAL A 313 6.35 -26.59 19.25
N GLY A 314 6.33 -25.64 20.19
CA GLY A 314 5.67 -25.74 21.48
C GLY A 314 4.14 -25.76 21.44
N GLY A 315 3.52 -25.31 20.36
CA GLY A 315 2.07 -25.34 20.23
C GLY A 315 1.46 -24.51 19.11
N ALA A 316 0.24 -24.89 18.70
CA ALA A 316 -0.50 -24.22 17.62
C ALA A 316 -0.83 -22.74 17.90
N GLY A 317 -0.79 -22.30 19.16
CA GLY A 317 -1.03 -20.91 19.55
C GLY A 317 0.03 -19.93 19.06
N PHE A 318 1.19 -20.42 18.63
CA PHE A 318 2.32 -19.61 18.14
C PHE A 318 2.57 -19.73 16.63
N ALA A 319 1.67 -20.34 15.87
CA ALA A 319 1.83 -20.50 14.41
C ALA A 319 2.01 -19.16 13.66
N ASP A 320 1.53 -18.09 14.24
CA ASP A 320 1.70 -16.72 13.70
C ASP A 320 3.10 -16.14 13.89
N LEU A 321 4.01 -16.80 14.61
CA LEU A 321 5.43 -16.40 14.67
C LEU A 321 6.20 -16.78 13.39
N GLN A 322 5.62 -17.61 12.51
CA GLN A 322 6.25 -17.95 11.24
C GLN A 322 6.42 -16.71 10.36
N THR A 323 7.61 -16.60 9.75
CA THR A 323 7.86 -15.55 8.74
C THR A 323 7.02 -15.84 7.50
N VAL A 324 6.22 -14.86 7.08
CA VAL A 324 5.32 -14.98 5.92
C VAL A 324 5.46 -13.79 4.99
N LEU A 325 5.40 -14.06 3.69
CA LEU A 325 5.28 -13.05 2.64
C LEU A 325 3.82 -12.97 2.24
N ARG A 326 3.22 -11.78 2.35
CA ARG A 326 1.88 -11.47 1.86
C ARG A 326 1.98 -10.85 0.48
N LEU A 327 1.20 -11.36 -0.47
CA LEU A 327 1.14 -10.92 -1.85
C LEU A 327 -0.29 -10.54 -2.24
N TYR A 328 -0.42 -9.51 -3.06
CA TYR A 328 -1.68 -9.13 -3.66
C TYR A 328 -1.43 -8.47 -5.02
N ALA A 329 -2.18 -8.86 -6.04
CA ALA A 329 -2.19 -8.19 -7.33
C ALA A 329 -3.62 -7.74 -7.65
N PRO A 330 -3.85 -6.45 -7.98
CA PRO A 330 -5.16 -6.01 -8.46
C PRO A 330 -5.55 -6.69 -9.77
N GLY A 331 -6.84 -6.92 -9.98
CA GLY A 331 -7.38 -7.51 -11.22
C GLY A 331 -7.80 -8.95 -11.07
N GLU A 332 -7.73 -9.70 -12.16
CA GLU A 332 -8.17 -11.10 -12.27
C GLU A 332 -7.11 -11.93 -13.00
N GLY A 333 -7.15 -13.23 -12.81
CA GLY A 333 -6.24 -14.19 -13.47
C GLY A 333 -5.17 -14.71 -12.54
N THR A 334 -4.26 -15.53 -13.05
CA THR A 334 -3.13 -16.10 -12.32
C THR A 334 -1.91 -15.20 -12.52
N VAL A 335 -1.21 -14.89 -11.44
CA VAL A 335 0.02 -14.11 -11.40
C VAL A 335 1.19 -15.05 -11.15
N SER A 336 2.19 -14.99 -12.03
CA SER A 336 3.42 -15.77 -11.88
C SER A 336 4.53 -14.88 -11.32
N THR A 337 5.13 -15.34 -10.23
CA THR A 337 6.20 -14.59 -9.55
C THR A 337 7.45 -15.43 -9.34
N THR A 338 8.57 -14.75 -9.24
CA THR A 338 9.82 -15.30 -8.68
C THR A 338 10.11 -14.56 -7.39
N ILE A 339 10.15 -15.28 -6.28
CA ILE A 339 10.45 -14.76 -4.95
C ILE A 339 11.91 -15.11 -4.64
N SER A 340 12.70 -14.11 -4.31
CA SER A 340 14.11 -14.27 -3.93
C SER A 340 14.35 -13.68 -2.56
N VAL A 341 14.90 -14.47 -1.65
CA VAL A 341 15.36 -14.05 -0.32
C VAL A 341 16.88 -14.05 -0.36
N ILE A 342 17.48 -12.87 -0.33
CA ILE A 342 18.90 -12.63 -0.62
C ILE A 342 19.57 -12.19 0.68
N PRO A 343 20.59 -12.91 1.19
CA PRO A 343 21.33 -12.47 2.36
C PRO A 343 22.01 -11.12 2.09
N GLU A 344 21.92 -10.22 3.05
CA GLU A 344 22.69 -8.99 3.05
C GLU A 344 24.15 -9.31 3.45
N ASP A 345 25.10 -8.51 2.97
CA ASP A 345 26.55 -8.72 3.21
C ASP A 345 27.14 -10.03 2.62
N GLY A 346 26.36 -10.72 1.80
CA GLY A 346 26.80 -11.96 1.16
C GLY A 346 27.06 -13.13 2.14
N VAL A 347 26.56 -13.02 3.37
CA VAL A 347 26.66 -14.06 4.41
C VAL A 347 25.36 -14.86 4.43
N GLY A 348 25.48 -16.19 4.39
CA GLY A 348 24.33 -17.11 4.40
C GLY A 348 23.95 -17.60 3.00
N THR A 349 22.96 -18.48 2.96
CA THR A 349 22.41 -19.06 1.73
C THR A 349 21.13 -18.32 1.34
N GLY A 350 21.13 -17.71 0.16
CA GLY A 350 19.92 -17.17 -0.44
C GLY A 350 19.04 -18.28 -1.02
N THR A 351 17.76 -18.03 -1.12
CA THR A 351 16.81 -18.91 -1.80
C THR A 351 16.02 -18.14 -2.86
N SER A 352 15.67 -18.82 -3.95
CA SER A 352 14.83 -18.27 -5.00
C SER A 352 13.92 -19.35 -5.54
N PHE A 353 12.62 -19.07 -5.61
CA PHE A 353 11.61 -20.05 -6.05
C PHE A 353 10.47 -19.36 -6.79
N PRO A 354 9.86 -20.07 -7.77
CA PRO A 354 8.65 -19.59 -8.43
C PRO A 354 7.44 -19.79 -7.52
N TYR A 355 6.49 -18.86 -7.62
CA TYR A 355 5.21 -18.95 -6.94
C TYR A 355 4.09 -18.36 -7.81
N GLU A 356 2.93 -19.02 -7.82
CA GLU A 356 1.75 -18.56 -8.55
C GLU A 356 0.61 -18.32 -7.57
N PHE A 357 -0.17 -17.25 -7.81
CA PHE A 357 -1.35 -16.93 -7.01
C PHE A 357 -2.43 -16.26 -7.86
N ASP A 358 -3.66 -16.21 -7.35
CA ASP A 358 -4.79 -15.58 -8.03
C ASP A 358 -4.80 -14.07 -7.77
N ALA A 359 -4.84 -13.26 -8.83
CA ALA A 359 -5.10 -11.83 -8.72
C ALA A 359 -6.47 -11.56 -8.09
N GLY A 360 -6.61 -10.43 -7.41
CA GLY A 360 -7.82 -10.06 -6.67
C GLY A 360 -7.99 -10.76 -5.33
N ARG A 361 -7.08 -11.68 -4.97
CA ARG A 361 -7.03 -12.36 -3.67
C ARG A 361 -5.69 -12.16 -3.00
N VAL A 362 -5.70 -12.11 -1.69
CA VAL A 362 -4.47 -12.03 -0.90
C VAL A 362 -3.93 -13.43 -0.66
N ALA A 363 -2.65 -13.63 -1.00
CA ALA A 363 -1.93 -14.87 -0.73
C ALA A 363 -0.89 -14.68 0.37
N GLU A 364 -0.70 -15.67 1.23
CA GLU A 364 0.41 -15.74 2.18
C GLU A 364 1.33 -16.91 1.86
N VAL A 365 2.61 -16.62 1.74
CA VAL A 365 3.66 -17.60 1.42
C VAL A 365 4.59 -17.70 2.61
N PRO A 366 4.66 -18.86 3.29
CA PRO A 366 5.65 -19.06 4.33
C PRO A 366 7.08 -18.97 3.77
N ILE A 367 7.93 -18.21 4.44
CA ILE A 367 9.37 -18.21 4.18
C ILE A 367 10.01 -19.13 5.21
N THR A 368 10.44 -20.29 4.76
CA THR A 368 11.06 -21.32 5.60
C THR A 368 12.57 -21.36 5.41
N ASP A 369 13.25 -22.12 6.26
CA ASP A 369 14.68 -22.40 6.16
C ASP A 369 15.59 -21.17 6.21
N LEU A 370 15.12 -20.10 6.87
CA LEU A 370 15.94 -18.94 7.18
C LEU A 370 16.92 -19.27 8.31
N GLU A 371 18.12 -18.75 8.19
CA GLU A 371 19.10 -18.67 9.28
C GLU A 371 19.00 -17.30 9.95
N SER A 372 19.63 -17.16 11.13
CA SER A 372 19.76 -15.82 11.75
C SER A 372 20.63 -14.93 10.87
N GLY A 373 20.16 -13.72 10.60
CA GLY A 373 20.83 -12.79 9.69
C GLY A 373 19.89 -11.74 9.11
N ASN A 374 20.42 -10.96 8.18
CA ASN A 374 19.69 -9.90 7.49
C ASN A 374 19.51 -10.27 6.01
N TYR A 375 18.32 -10.01 5.49
CA TYR A 375 17.95 -10.38 4.12
C TYR A 375 17.20 -9.25 3.42
N THR A 376 17.33 -9.21 2.12
CA THR A 376 16.46 -8.47 1.21
C THR A 376 15.56 -9.45 0.47
N VAL A 377 14.25 -9.20 0.49
CA VAL A 377 13.28 -9.98 -0.30
C VAL A 377 12.97 -9.22 -1.58
N ARG A 378 13.11 -9.89 -2.72
CA ARG A 378 12.76 -9.33 -4.04
C ARG A 378 11.73 -10.22 -4.70
N ILE A 379 10.68 -9.60 -5.22
CA ILE A 379 9.61 -10.26 -5.95
C ILE A 379 9.58 -9.70 -7.36
N VAL A 380 9.78 -10.56 -8.36
CA VAL A 380 9.60 -10.23 -9.77
C VAL A 380 8.35 -10.94 -10.26
N ALA A 381 7.38 -10.19 -10.74
CA ALA A 381 6.07 -10.67 -11.17
C ALA A 381 5.79 -10.29 -12.62
N ASP A 382 4.95 -11.06 -13.31
CA ASP A 382 4.44 -10.75 -14.65
C ASP A 382 3.32 -9.69 -14.63
N THR A 383 2.73 -9.46 -13.47
CA THR A 383 1.63 -8.51 -13.23
C THR A 383 1.98 -7.61 -12.04
N PRO A 384 1.61 -6.31 -12.06
CA PRO A 384 1.85 -5.42 -10.94
C PRO A 384 1.31 -5.99 -9.62
N THR A 385 2.19 -6.14 -8.63
CA THR A 385 1.95 -6.86 -7.38
C THR A 385 2.38 -6.00 -6.19
N LEU A 386 1.65 -6.12 -5.09
CA LEU A 386 1.99 -5.59 -3.77
C LEU A 386 2.58 -6.71 -2.92
N ALA A 387 3.53 -6.36 -2.05
CA ALA A 387 4.10 -7.32 -1.14
C ALA A 387 4.46 -6.70 0.22
N ALA A 388 4.35 -7.50 1.27
CA ALA A 388 4.93 -7.22 2.59
C ALA A 388 5.34 -8.53 3.27
N VAL A 389 6.40 -8.47 4.07
CA VAL A 389 6.85 -9.61 4.88
C VAL A 389 6.49 -9.35 6.34
N ARG A 390 5.96 -10.36 7.04
CA ARG A 390 5.89 -10.35 8.49
C ARG A 390 7.00 -11.23 9.05
N VAL A 391 7.77 -10.68 9.97
CA VAL A 391 8.78 -11.38 10.74
C VAL A 391 8.49 -11.23 12.23
N SER A 392 8.83 -12.25 13.02
CA SER A 392 8.65 -12.23 14.46
C SER A 392 10.00 -12.38 15.17
N ASN A 393 10.08 -11.81 16.36
CA ASN A 393 11.19 -11.97 17.28
C ASN A 393 10.68 -12.51 18.63
N ALA A 394 11.51 -13.23 19.36
CA ALA A 394 11.15 -13.78 20.65
C ALA A 394 12.36 -13.86 21.58
N ALA A 395 12.24 -13.28 22.79
CA ALA A 395 13.23 -13.54 23.84
C ALA A 395 12.94 -14.84 24.56
N PRO A 396 13.96 -15.54 25.07
CA PRO A 396 13.76 -16.69 25.95
C PRO A 396 12.92 -16.29 27.17
N ALA A 397 12.05 -17.20 27.64
CA ALA A 397 11.36 -17.00 28.90
C ALA A 397 12.37 -16.79 30.05
N ALA A 398 12.20 -15.74 30.83
CA ALA A 398 13.11 -15.41 31.92
C ALA A 398 13.06 -16.47 33.04
N THR A 399 11.90 -17.10 33.25
CA THR A 399 11.65 -18.24 34.17
C THR A 399 10.64 -19.21 33.54
N ALA A 400 10.50 -20.39 34.13
CA ALA A 400 9.50 -21.37 33.64
C ALA A 400 8.04 -20.87 33.74
N ASP A 401 7.78 -19.92 34.61
CA ASP A 401 6.46 -19.36 34.89
C ASP A 401 6.21 -18.02 34.19
N THR A 402 7.21 -17.49 33.46
CA THR A 402 7.09 -16.22 32.71
C THR A 402 6.96 -16.53 31.23
N PRO A 403 5.92 -16.04 30.53
CA PRO A 403 5.82 -16.22 29.09
C PRO A 403 7.03 -15.60 28.37
N ALA A 404 7.43 -16.18 27.25
CA ALA A 404 8.43 -15.60 26.38
C ALA A 404 7.91 -14.27 25.82
N ALA A 405 8.72 -13.22 25.89
CA ALA A 405 8.38 -11.98 25.21
C ALA A 405 8.44 -12.22 23.68
N THR A 406 7.37 -11.86 22.99
CA THR A 406 7.29 -11.98 21.53
C THR A 406 6.84 -10.68 20.91
N ASP A 407 7.39 -10.35 19.74
CA ASP A 407 7.02 -9.20 18.96
C ASP A 407 7.08 -9.52 17.47
N PHE A 408 6.54 -8.64 16.62
CA PHE A 408 6.58 -8.80 15.18
C PHE A 408 6.68 -7.46 14.47
N ALA A 409 7.19 -7.48 13.24
CA ALA A 409 7.19 -6.33 12.35
C ALA A 409 6.66 -6.70 10.96
N TRP A 410 5.93 -5.77 10.35
CA TRP A 410 5.57 -5.79 8.95
C TRP A 410 6.56 -4.97 8.13
N LEU A 411 7.16 -5.60 7.15
CA LEU A 411 8.14 -5.03 6.25
C LEU A 411 7.44 -4.75 4.92
N THR A 412 7.02 -3.52 4.70
CA THR A 412 6.42 -3.11 3.42
C THR A 412 7.49 -2.91 2.36
N ALA A 413 7.12 -3.05 1.09
CA ALA A 413 8.00 -2.76 -0.03
C ALA A 413 8.49 -1.32 0.02
N ALA A 414 9.79 -1.14 -0.19
CA ALA A 414 10.42 0.17 -0.14
C ALA A 414 10.19 0.96 -1.43
N VAL A 415 10.07 2.28 -1.31
CA VAL A 415 10.07 3.20 -2.46
C VAL A 415 11.49 3.32 -3.00
N PRO A 416 11.71 3.29 -4.33
CA PRO A 416 13.02 3.56 -4.88
C PRO A 416 13.47 4.98 -4.55
N LEU A 417 14.67 5.11 -4.01
CA LEU A 417 15.36 6.38 -3.84
C LEU A 417 16.13 6.68 -5.12
N THR A 418 15.75 7.73 -5.83
CA THR A 418 16.32 8.10 -7.14
C THR A 418 17.13 9.40 -7.12
N SER A 419 17.25 9.99 -5.94
CA SER A 419 18.01 11.21 -5.69
C SER A 419 18.60 11.19 -4.29
N THR A 420 19.44 12.17 -3.97
CA THR A 420 19.92 12.35 -2.59
C THR A 420 18.76 12.30 -1.61
N ALA A 421 18.87 11.44 -0.62
CA ALA A 421 17.85 11.24 0.40
C ALA A 421 18.41 11.50 1.80
N GLN A 422 17.57 12.05 2.67
CA GLN A 422 17.86 12.17 4.10
C GLN A 422 17.02 11.14 4.85
N LEU A 423 17.64 10.44 5.77
CA LEU A 423 17.03 9.40 6.59
C LEU A 423 17.26 9.70 8.07
N THR A 424 16.19 9.77 8.84
CA THR A 424 16.27 9.84 10.30
C THR A 424 16.09 8.45 10.90
N VAL A 425 16.97 8.07 11.83
CA VAL A 425 16.92 6.79 12.53
C VAL A 425 16.10 6.95 13.80
N ALA A 426 15.06 6.15 13.98
CA ALA A 426 14.29 6.12 15.21
C ALA A 426 15.14 5.57 16.38
N THR A 427 14.86 6.03 17.58
CA THR A 427 15.55 5.54 18.80
C THR A 427 15.05 4.14 19.15
N GLY A 428 15.96 3.19 19.37
CA GLY A 428 15.59 1.82 19.72
C GLY A 428 16.81 0.89 19.82
N PRO A 429 16.58 -0.40 20.09
CA PRO A 429 17.68 -1.35 20.26
C PRO A 429 18.34 -1.70 18.91
N SER A 430 19.66 -1.73 18.91
CA SER A 430 20.54 -2.19 17.82
C SER A 430 20.08 -1.77 16.42
N PRO A 431 19.98 -0.47 16.12
CA PRO A 431 19.49 -0.01 14.82
C PRO A 431 20.44 -0.38 13.69
N LEU A 432 19.87 -0.90 12.60
CA LEU A 432 20.58 -1.22 11.35
C LEU A 432 19.93 -0.47 10.19
N LEU A 433 20.77 0.11 9.34
CA LEU A 433 20.40 0.63 8.03
C LEU A 433 20.64 -0.46 6.99
N HIS A 434 19.59 -0.86 6.30
CA HIS A 434 19.61 -1.83 5.21
C HIS A 434 19.55 -1.10 3.88
N ILE A 435 20.43 -1.47 2.94
CA ILE A 435 20.54 -0.83 1.63
C ILE A 435 20.58 -1.92 0.57
N ALA A 436 19.72 -1.83 -0.43
CA ALA A 436 19.68 -2.79 -1.54
C ALA A 436 19.88 -2.09 -2.89
N ASN A 437 20.74 -2.66 -3.71
CA ASN A 437 20.95 -2.31 -5.11
C ASN A 437 20.42 -3.44 -6.02
N PRO A 438 19.15 -3.42 -6.42
CA PRO A 438 18.59 -4.46 -7.28
C PRO A 438 18.98 -4.30 -8.76
N THR A 439 19.76 -3.27 -9.11
CA THR A 439 20.15 -2.97 -10.49
C THR A 439 21.22 -3.93 -11.00
N THR A 440 21.47 -3.93 -12.31
CA THR A 440 22.50 -4.74 -12.95
C THR A 440 23.88 -4.10 -12.96
N ALA A 441 24.02 -2.90 -12.38
CA ALA A 441 25.27 -2.16 -12.25
C ALA A 441 25.68 -2.04 -10.78
N ALA A 442 26.99 -2.02 -10.52
CA ALA A 442 27.49 -1.68 -9.20
C ALA A 442 27.25 -0.20 -8.89
N VAL A 443 26.96 0.09 -7.64
CA VAL A 443 26.70 1.46 -7.13
C VAL A 443 27.71 1.75 -6.03
N SER A 444 28.33 2.95 -6.10
CA SER A 444 29.14 3.52 -5.04
C SER A 444 28.39 4.71 -4.44
N MET A 445 27.85 4.54 -3.26
CA MET A 445 27.11 5.58 -2.57
C MET A 445 27.90 6.17 -1.41
N THR A 446 27.56 7.39 -1.00
CA THR A 446 28.12 8.03 0.19
C THR A 446 27.04 8.12 1.26
N LEU A 447 27.34 7.57 2.44
CA LEU A 447 26.55 7.70 3.67
C LEU A 447 27.21 8.73 4.58
N THR A 448 26.50 9.80 4.92
CA THR A 448 27.01 10.88 5.75
C THR A 448 26.11 11.09 6.96
N ALA A 449 26.62 10.90 8.17
CA ALA A 449 25.93 11.29 9.40
C ALA A 449 25.87 12.82 9.53
N ALA A 450 24.87 13.35 10.21
CA ALA A 450 24.74 14.78 10.41
C ALA A 450 25.99 15.37 11.08
N GLY A 451 26.67 16.31 10.38
CA GLY A 451 27.91 16.92 10.86
C GLY A 451 29.16 16.03 10.82
N GLY A 452 29.06 14.82 10.27
CA GLY A 452 30.15 13.85 10.12
C GLY A 452 30.80 13.86 8.74
N GLU A 453 31.79 12.99 8.57
CA GLU A 453 32.42 12.73 7.27
C GLU A 453 31.63 11.64 6.52
N GLY A 454 31.63 11.71 5.19
CA GLY A 454 30.97 10.72 4.34
C GLY A 454 31.76 9.41 4.30
N THR A 455 31.07 8.29 4.49
CA THR A 455 31.59 6.94 4.30
C THR A 455 31.13 6.39 2.95
N ILE A 456 32.05 5.91 2.14
CA ILE A 456 31.72 5.27 0.85
C ILE A 456 31.26 3.83 1.12
N VAL A 457 30.13 3.47 0.55
CA VAL A 457 29.55 2.12 0.58
C VAL A 457 29.47 1.60 -0.84
N GLU A 458 30.21 0.53 -1.12
CA GLU A 458 30.21 -0.14 -2.42
C GLU A 458 29.18 -1.26 -2.43
N LEU A 459 28.24 -1.21 -3.38
CA LEU A 459 27.19 -2.19 -3.57
C LEU A 459 27.31 -2.82 -4.95
N PRO A 460 27.76 -4.06 -5.07
CA PRO A 460 27.73 -4.79 -6.33
C PRO A 460 26.31 -4.86 -6.93
N ALA A 461 26.23 -5.18 -8.21
CA ALA A 461 24.97 -5.43 -8.89
C ALA A 461 24.17 -6.53 -8.19
N GLY A 462 22.89 -6.28 -7.88
CA GLY A 462 22.01 -7.21 -7.21
C GLY A 462 22.31 -7.46 -5.73
N ALA A 463 23.27 -6.75 -5.14
CA ALA A 463 23.67 -6.94 -3.73
C ALA A 463 22.92 -6.00 -2.78
N SER A 464 22.91 -6.40 -1.51
CA SER A 464 22.43 -5.59 -0.39
C SER A 464 23.38 -5.71 0.79
N THR A 465 23.34 -4.71 1.67
CA THR A 465 24.18 -4.65 2.88
C THR A 465 23.41 -4.06 4.05
N SER A 466 23.83 -4.40 5.24
CA SER A 466 23.34 -3.81 6.49
C SER A 466 24.48 -3.12 7.25
N LEU A 467 24.19 -1.93 7.76
CA LEU A 467 25.17 -1.08 8.44
C LEU A 467 24.64 -0.67 9.81
N PRO A 468 25.44 -0.79 10.89
CA PRO A 468 25.09 -0.21 12.17
C PRO A 468 24.95 1.32 12.06
N VAL A 469 23.89 1.86 12.64
CA VAL A 469 23.60 3.31 12.69
C VAL A 469 23.19 3.72 14.10
N GLU A 470 23.23 5.01 14.39
CA GLU A 470 22.89 5.52 15.71
C GLU A 470 21.42 5.97 15.78
N GLY A 471 20.72 5.52 16.82
CA GLY A 471 19.33 5.93 17.08
C GLY A 471 19.21 7.43 17.40
N GLY A 472 18.25 8.09 16.77
CA GLY A 472 18.05 9.54 16.88
C GLY A 472 18.85 10.36 15.88
N GLU A 473 19.86 9.78 15.23
CA GLU A 473 20.71 10.45 14.24
C GLU A 473 20.05 10.52 12.87
N THR A 474 20.58 11.42 12.05
CA THR A 474 20.12 11.62 10.66
C THR A 474 21.29 11.43 9.71
N TYR A 475 21.04 10.68 8.65
CA TYR A 475 22.00 10.35 7.62
C TYR A 475 21.56 10.88 6.27
N THR A 476 22.52 11.29 5.45
CA THR A 476 22.31 11.63 4.04
C THR A 476 22.91 10.54 3.18
N LEU A 477 22.11 10.03 2.24
CA LEU A 477 22.50 9.06 1.23
C LEU A 477 22.63 9.79 -0.11
N SER A 478 23.78 9.68 -0.78
CA SER A 478 24.04 10.37 -2.05
C SER A 478 24.96 9.57 -2.96
N GLY A 479 25.08 9.99 -4.23
CA GLY A 479 26.01 9.39 -5.20
C GLY A 479 25.49 8.13 -5.89
N TYR A 480 24.18 7.91 -5.94
CA TYR A 480 23.54 6.76 -6.58
C TYR A 480 22.45 7.21 -7.56
N ASP A 481 22.07 6.32 -8.47
CA ASP A 481 20.93 6.53 -9.38
C ASP A 481 19.64 5.93 -8.81
N THR A 482 19.70 4.71 -8.27
CA THR A 482 18.55 4.03 -7.66
C THR A 482 19.01 3.10 -6.55
N LEU A 483 18.45 3.27 -5.37
CA LEU A 483 18.63 2.38 -4.21
C LEU A 483 17.32 2.17 -3.48
N TYR A 484 17.28 1.14 -2.65
CA TYR A 484 16.20 0.91 -1.68
C TYR A 484 16.82 0.85 -0.28
N ALA A 485 16.15 1.47 0.68
CA ALA A 485 16.67 1.51 2.04
C ALA A 485 15.57 1.33 3.09
N ALA A 486 15.96 0.76 4.23
CA ALA A 486 15.10 0.59 5.39
C ALA A 486 15.91 0.66 6.68
N VAL A 487 15.24 0.90 7.79
CA VAL A 487 15.84 0.81 9.13
C VAL A 487 15.12 -0.28 9.92
N SER A 488 15.87 -1.14 10.58
CA SER A 488 15.35 -2.09 11.57
C SER A 488 15.87 -1.79 12.96
N LEU A 489 15.05 -2.07 13.95
CA LEU A 489 15.37 -2.03 15.38
C LEU A 489 15.05 -3.41 15.94
N ALA A 490 15.96 -4.05 16.64
CA ALA A 490 15.67 -5.34 17.26
C ALA A 490 16.53 -5.61 18.50
N GLY A 491 15.95 -6.31 19.48
CA GLY A 491 16.62 -6.75 20.70
C GLY A 491 15.63 -7.14 21.78
N ASP A 492 16.01 -8.06 22.65
CA ASP A 492 15.23 -8.50 23.81
C ASP A 492 13.81 -8.99 23.46
N GLY A 493 13.65 -9.70 22.35
CA GLY A 493 12.37 -10.18 21.85
C GLY A 493 11.49 -9.13 21.17
N MET A 494 11.99 -7.91 21.00
CA MET A 494 11.32 -6.83 20.28
C MET A 494 11.89 -6.66 18.88
N ILE A 495 11.03 -6.21 17.94
CA ILE A 495 11.43 -5.91 16.58
C ILE A 495 10.50 -4.83 15.98
N ALA A 496 11.09 -3.89 15.26
CA ALA A 496 10.37 -2.91 14.46
C ALA A 496 11.15 -2.59 13.18
N ARG A 497 10.46 -2.19 12.12
CA ARG A 497 11.10 -1.84 10.85
C ARG A 497 10.27 -0.80 10.10
N TYR A 498 10.92 0.13 9.41
CA TYR A 498 10.30 1.06 8.48
C TYR A 498 11.17 1.30 7.26
N SER A 499 10.53 1.59 6.12
CA SER A 499 11.23 1.93 4.87
C SER A 499 11.66 3.39 4.87
N ALA A 500 12.82 3.68 4.29
CA ALA A 500 13.21 5.05 3.95
C ALA A 500 12.23 5.63 2.90
N GLN A 501 11.96 6.92 3.03
CA GLN A 501 11.12 7.65 2.09
C GLN A 501 11.94 8.68 1.32
N PRO A 502 11.58 9.01 0.07
CA PRO A 502 12.15 10.17 -0.61
C PRO A 502 11.96 11.41 0.25
N SER A 503 13.04 12.14 0.51
CA SER A 503 13.05 13.24 1.49
C SER A 503 12.91 14.64 0.87
N GLY A 504 12.85 14.73 -0.46
CA GLY A 504 12.67 15.98 -1.20
C GLY A 504 11.33 16.06 -1.92
N ALA A 505 10.79 17.27 -2.10
CA ALA A 505 9.69 17.46 -3.03
C ALA A 505 10.15 17.09 -4.44
N GLY A 506 9.35 16.31 -5.16
CA GLY A 506 9.65 16.01 -6.56
C GLY A 506 9.82 17.30 -7.34
N SER A 507 11.04 17.55 -7.82
CA SER A 507 11.35 18.68 -8.71
C SER A 507 11.24 18.28 -10.19
N ASP A 508 10.81 17.05 -10.45
CA ASP A 508 10.70 16.54 -11.82
C ASP A 508 9.67 17.34 -12.62
N PRO A 509 10.03 17.74 -13.85
CA PRO A 509 9.12 18.48 -14.70
C PRO A 509 7.86 17.68 -15.02
N ILE A 510 6.70 18.26 -14.73
CA ILE A 510 5.39 17.67 -15.00
C ILE A 510 4.92 18.08 -16.39
N ARG A 511 4.53 17.12 -17.22
CA ARG A 511 3.95 17.41 -18.52
C ARG A 511 2.45 17.67 -18.37
N VAL A 512 2.06 18.93 -18.53
CA VAL A 512 0.66 19.35 -18.50
C VAL A 512 0.10 19.37 -19.91
N TYR A 513 -0.96 18.63 -20.17
CA TYR A 513 -1.69 18.61 -21.44
C TYR A 513 -2.82 19.64 -21.39
N ARG A 514 -3.00 20.37 -22.50
CA ARG A 514 -4.08 21.35 -22.67
C ARG A 514 -5.20 20.79 -23.51
#